data_898cd8c7b4b6642c3b8e983f5c7a7bea
#
_entry.id   898cd8c7b4b6642c3b8e983f5c7a7bea
#
_cell.length_a   1.000
_cell.length_b   1.000
_cell.length_c   1.000
_cell.angle_alpha   90.00
_cell.angle_beta   90.00
_cell.angle_gamma   90.00
#
_symmetry.space_group_name_H-M   'P 1'
#
loop_
_entity.id
_entity.type
_entity.pdbx_description
1 polymer ?
#
loop_
_entity_poly.entity_id
_entity_poly.type
_entity_poly.pdbx_seq_one_letter_code
_entity_poly.pdbx_strand_id
1 'polypeptide(L)'
;MAKTLPAALAAKGLKLSISESLELIAGAYGAAVWNTLAAAIRAAQSEKSAEQPATRPPPEPTPAADAPSRGTSFTAALAATLRQSVGLASSRRHSYNTLEHLLLALTEDADAVAVLEGCKVDVADLRTALTRYIDDELLSLVAEEGESTPTASFHRVVQRAVIHAQASGRGSVTGANILVAIFSERESHACLFLTEQGMTRYDAVNFMVHGIRKSDAAA
;
A
#
# COMPACT_ATOMS: atom_id res chain seq x y z
N MET A 1 -14.87 23.23 15.64
CA MET A 1 -14.89 23.62 14.23
C MET A 1 -14.15 22.57 13.43
N ALA A 2 -14.86 21.54 12.98
CA ALA A 2 -14.34 20.52 12.08
C ALA A 2 -15.44 20.20 11.05
N LYS A 3 -15.51 21.02 10.03
CA LYS A 3 -16.28 20.78 8.81
C LYS A 3 -15.32 21.01 7.67
N THR A 4 -15.20 20.02 6.77
CA THR A 4 -14.82 20.17 5.38
C THR A 4 -13.77 19.20 4.84
N LEU A 5 -13.87 17.89 5.09
CA LEU A 5 -13.12 16.94 4.26
C LEU A 5 -13.98 16.07 3.31
N PRO A 6 -15.25 15.74 3.57
CA PRO A 6 -15.99 14.87 2.64
C PRO A 6 -16.48 15.57 1.36
N ALA A 7 -16.63 16.89 1.37
CA ALA A 7 -17.19 17.63 0.22
C ALA A 7 -16.15 17.94 -0.89
N ALA A 8 -14.87 17.97 -0.57
CA ALA A 8 -13.80 18.23 -1.54
C ALA A 8 -13.41 17.01 -2.36
N LEU A 9 -13.68 15.81 -1.86
CA LEU A 9 -13.32 14.54 -2.50
C LEU A 9 -14.28 14.11 -3.62
N ALA A 10 -15.51 14.60 -3.60
CA ALA A 10 -16.53 14.22 -4.58
C ALA A 10 -16.47 14.99 -5.91
N ALA A 11 -15.69 16.06 -6.00
CA ALA A 11 -15.77 17.02 -7.12
C ALA A 11 -14.67 16.93 -8.17
N LYS A 12 -13.65 16.07 -8.01
CA LYS A 12 -12.57 15.98 -9.01
C LYS A 12 -12.19 14.53 -9.25
N GLY A 13 -12.34 14.06 -10.49
CA GLY A 13 -11.77 12.83 -11.01
C GLY A 13 -10.25 12.92 -11.02
N LEU A 14 -9.62 12.83 -9.86
CA LEU A 14 -8.21 13.10 -9.65
C LEU A 14 -7.37 11.84 -9.80
N LYS A 15 -6.41 11.91 -10.71
CA LYS A 15 -5.16 11.15 -10.62
C LYS A 15 -4.42 11.71 -9.40
N LEU A 16 -4.60 11.08 -8.24
CA LEU A 16 -3.89 11.46 -7.02
C LEU A 16 -2.40 11.12 -7.18
N SER A 17 -1.55 12.12 -7.05
CA SER A 17 -0.10 11.91 -6.91
C SER A 17 0.18 11.21 -5.57
N ILE A 18 1.37 10.61 -5.41
CA ILE A 18 1.78 10.02 -4.12
C ILE A 18 1.68 11.05 -2.99
N SER A 19 2.08 12.29 -3.24
CA SER A 19 1.96 13.37 -2.28
C SER A 19 0.51 13.59 -1.83
N GLU A 20 -0.45 13.58 -2.75
CA GLU A 20 -1.87 13.77 -2.44
C GLU A 20 -2.49 12.52 -1.78
N SER A 21 -2.06 11.31 -2.17
CA SER A 21 -2.50 10.07 -1.52
C SER A 21 -1.91 9.95 -0.11
N LEU A 22 -0.68 10.40 0.09
CA LEU A 22 -0.02 10.45 1.38
C LEU A 22 -0.50 11.63 2.22
N GLU A 23 -0.91 12.75 1.63
CA GLU A 23 -1.61 13.83 2.33
C GLU A 23 -3.01 13.41 2.79
N LEU A 24 -3.73 12.58 2.03
CA LEU A 24 -4.99 11.99 2.47
C LEU A 24 -4.77 11.01 3.63
N ILE A 25 -3.72 10.22 3.58
CA ILE A 25 -3.29 9.34 4.67
C ILE A 25 -2.77 10.20 5.84
N ALA A 26 -1.97 11.23 5.61
CA ALA A 26 -1.48 12.15 6.64
C ALA A 26 -2.56 13.04 7.24
N GLY A 27 -3.56 13.43 6.48
CA GLY A 27 -4.74 14.17 6.97
C GLY A 27 -5.57 13.35 7.95
N ALA A 28 -5.62 12.01 7.75
CA ALA A 28 -6.24 11.09 8.68
C ALA A 28 -5.40 10.80 9.94
N TYR A 29 -4.06 11.07 9.91
CA TYR A 29 -3.10 10.61 10.93
C TYR A 29 -2.26 11.69 11.62
N GLY A 30 -2.56 12.96 11.36
CA GLY A 30 -1.82 14.09 11.95
C GLY A 30 -0.56 14.46 11.15
N ALA A 31 -0.58 15.63 10.55
CA ALA A 31 0.41 16.18 9.63
C ALA A 31 1.87 16.25 10.16
N ALA A 32 2.11 16.11 11.46
CA ALA A 32 3.44 16.25 12.06
C ALA A 32 4.42 15.14 11.66
N VAL A 33 3.93 13.90 11.52
CA VAL A 33 4.81 12.72 11.23
C VAL A 33 5.21 12.70 9.76
N TRP A 34 4.32 13.12 8.86
CA TRP A 34 4.60 13.14 7.42
C TRP A 34 5.62 14.22 7.03
N ASN A 35 5.49 15.41 7.56
CA ASN A 35 6.44 16.51 7.26
C ASN A 35 7.85 16.16 7.71
N THR A 36 8.01 15.44 8.83
CA THR A 36 9.31 14.96 9.33
C THR A 36 9.91 13.90 8.40
N LEU A 37 9.11 12.96 7.91
CA LEU A 37 9.55 11.90 7.01
C LEU A 37 9.88 12.44 5.61
N ALA A 38 9.06 13.33 5.06
CA ALA A 38 9.32 13.98 3.78
C ALA A 38 10.55 14.89 3.82
N ALA A 39 10.85 15.50 4.96
CA ALA A 39 12.08 16.26 5.18
C ALA A 39 13.31 15.33 5.24
N ALA A 40 13.23 14.20 5.93
CA ALA A 40 14.30 13.21 6.01
C ALA A 40 14.62 12.58 4.65
N ILE A 41 13.60 12.26 3.85
CA ILE A 41 13.79 11.73 2.48
C ILE A 41 14.44 12.76 1.57
N ARG A 42 14.05 14.05 1.65
CA ARG A 42 14.68 15.13 0.89
C ARG A 42 16.13 15.38 1.32
N ALA A 43 16.43 15.32 2.61
CA ALA A 43 17.79 15.46 3.12
C ALA A 43 18.71 14.32 2.61
N ALA A 44 18.25 13.06 2.67
CA ALA A 44 19.00 11.91 2.17
C ALA A 44 19.22 11.94 0.64
N GLN A 45 18.32 12.56 -0.11
CA GLN A 45 18.48 12.74 -1.56
C GLN A 45 19.46 13.88 -1.90
N SER A 46 19.54 14.92 -1.04
CA SER A 46 20.46 16.05 -1.20
C SER A 46 21.92 15.65 -0.92
N GLU A 47 22.15 14.76 0.05
CA GLU A 47 23.50 14.25 0.36
C GLU A 47 24.08 13.38 -0.76
N LYS A 48 23.20 12.64 -1.46
CA LYS A 48 23.62 11.80 -2.60
C LYS A 48 23.94 12.60 -3.88
N SER A 49 23.52 13.87 -3.95
CA SER A 49 23.77 14.78 -5.09
C SER A 49 25.02 15.64 -4.92
N ALA A 50 25.64 15.64 -3.73
CA ALA A 50 26.79 16.48 -3.41
C ALA A 50 28.16 15.86 -3.73
N GLU A 51 28.21 14.62 -4.22
CA GLU A 51 29.47 13.87 -4.43
C GLU A 51 29.83 13.67 -5.92
N GLN A 52 29.58 14.69 -6.76
CA GLN A 52 30.16 14.77 -8.10
C GLN A 52 30.94 16.08 -8.29
N PRO A 53 32.23 16.05 -8.67
CA PRO A 53 33.03 17.26 -8.86
C PRO A 53 32.57 18.00 -10.11
N ALA A 54 32.39 19.31 -9.94
CA ALA A 54 32.02 20.26 -10.98
C ALA A 54 33.14 20.46 -11.99
N THR A 55 32.84 20.17 -13.26
CA THR A 55 33.54 20.83 -14.40
C THR A 55 32.64 20.89 -15.62
N ARG A 56 31.84 21.94 -15.73
CA ARG A 56 31.37 22.52 -17.00
C ARG A 56 30.69 23.87 -16.75
N PRO A 57 30.96 24.91 -17.59
CA PRO A 57 30.29 26.19 -17.44
C PRO A 57 28.82 26.12 -17.84
N PRO A 58 27.94 27.03 -17.34
CA PRO A 58 26.52 26.95 -17.50
C PRO A 58 26.06 27.29 -18.92
N PRO A 59 25.15 26.53 -19.52
CA PRO A 59 24.38 26.99 -20.67
C PRO A 59 23.20 27.85 -20.19
N GLU A 60 22.86 28.87 -21.01
CA GLU A 60 21.77 29.82 -20.80
C GLU A 60 20.39 29.16 -20.61
N PRO A 61 19.45 29.83 -19.93
CA PRO A 61 18.15 29.25 -19.62
C PRO A 61 17.25 29.19 -20.84
N THR A 62 17.11 28.03 -21.41
CA THR A 62 15.98 27.70 -22.30
C THR A 62 14.75 27.42 -21.46
N PRO A 63 13.55 27.88 -21.78
CA PRO A 63 12.35 27.57 -21.02
C PRO A 63 12.05 26.10 -21.16
N ALA A 64 12.36 25.35 -20.11
CA ALA A 64 12.09 23.92 -20.03
C ALA A 64 10.59 23.71 -19.88
N ALA A 65 10.01 23.10 -20.91
CA ALA A 65 8.71 22.48 -20.84
C ALA A 65 8.61 21.57 -19.62
N ASP A 66 7.45 21.59 -18.95
CA ASP A 66 7.04 20.74 -17.85
C ASP A 66 7.53 19.30 -18.01
N ALA A 67 8.58 18.93 -17.31
CA ALA A 67 8.92 17.55 -17.08
C ALA A 67 8.00 17.05 -15.94
N PRO A 68 7.11 16.08 -16.19
CA PRO A 68 6.27 15.55 -15.11
C PRO A 68 7.18 14.97 -14.04
N SER A 69 7.08 15.47 -12.83
CA SER A 69 7.69 14.88 -11.64
C SER A 69 7.33 13.40 -11.61
N ARG A 70 8.32 12.52 -11.78
CA ARG A 70 8.16 11.06 -11.77
C ARG A 70 7.89 10.57 -10.35
N GLY A 71 6.77 11.02 -9.76
CA GLY A 71 6.26 10.45 -8.54
C GLY A 71 5.61 9.10 -8.84
N THR A 72 5.94 8.06 -8.10
CA THR A 72 5.22 6.79 -8.15
C THR A 72 3.80 7.02 -7.63
N SER A 73 2.77 6.67 -8.40
CA SER A 73 1.36 6.85 -8.03
C SER A 73 0.72 5.50 -7.68
N PHE A 74 -0.35 5.51 -6.90
CA PHE A 74 -1.19 4.32 -6.74
C PHE A 74 -2.05 4.13 -7.99
N THR A 75 -2.25 2.86 -8.39
CA THR A 75 -3.26 2.56 -9.41
C THR A 75 -4.66 2.90 -8.88
N ALA A 76 -5.59 3.18 -9.78
CA ALA A 76 -6.98 3.44 -9.39
C ALA A 76 -7.60 2.22 -8.69
N ALA A 77 -7.23 1.00 -9.10
CA ALA A 77 -7.62 -0.25 -8.46
C ALA A 77 -7.12 -0.28 -7.00
N LEU A 78 -5.81 -0.09 -6.76
CA LEU A 78 -5.26 -0.08 -5.41
C LEU A 78 -5.89 1.01 -4.55
N ALA A 79 -6.13 2.21 -5.09
CA ALA A 79 -6.80 3.28 -4.35
C ALA A 79 -8.22 2.88 -3.94
N ALA A 80 -8.95 2.12 -4.77
CA ALA A 80 -10.24 1.55 -4.41
C ALA A 80 -10.13 0.49 -3.31
N THR A 81 -9.16 -0.43 -3.42
CA THR A 81 -8.87 -1.47 -2.44
C THR A 81 -8.52 -0.91 -1.06
N LEU A 82 -7.71 0.15 -1.01
CA LEU A 82 -7.39 0.83 0.26
C LEU A 82 -8.63 1.48 0.91
N ARG A 83 -9.50 2.11 0.11
CA ARG A 83 -10.79 2.63 0.62
C ARG A 83 -11.70 1.52 1.08
N GLN A 84 -11.75 0.41 0.37
CA GLN A 84 -12.54 -0.76 0.75
C GLN A 84 -12.08 -1.34 2.08
N SER A 85 -10.76 -1.44 2.34
CA SER A 85 -10.24 -1.94 3.62
C SER A 85 -10.69 -1.06 4.79
N VAL A 86 -10.71 0.29 4.61
CA VAL A 86 -11.27 1.21 5.61
C VAL A 86 -12.77 0.98 5.79
N GLY A 87 -13.51 0.80 4.70
CA GLY A 87 -14.95 0.49 4.75
C GLY A 87 -15.26 -0.81 5.49
N LEU A 88 -14.44 -1.86 5.29
CA LEU A 88 -14.57 -3.14 5.99
C LEU A 88 -14.37 -3.01 7.51
N ALA A 89 -13.40 -2.22 7.95
CA ALA A 89 -13.18 -1.93 9.37
C ALA A 89 -14.30 -1.06 9.94
N SER A 90 -14.69 0.01 9.24
CA SER A 90 -15.72 0.93 9.69
C SER A 90 -17.10 0.27 9.78
N SER A 91 -17.46 -0.61 8.83
CA SER A 91 -18.74 -1.35 8.85
C SER A 91 -18.88 -2.28 10.07
N ARG A 92 -17.75 -2.72 10.62
CA ARG A 92 -17.65 -3.53 11.84
C ARG A 92 -17.43 -2.70 13.09
N ARG A 93 -17.39 -1.39 12.94
CA ARG A 93 -17.09 -0.42 14.02
C ARG A 93 -15.74 -0.67 14.69
N HIS A 94 -14.76 -1.20 13.93
CA HIS A 94 -13.41 -1.40 14.44
C HIS A 94 -12.67 -0.06 14.52
N SER A 95 -12.07 0.25 15.66
CA SER A 95 -11.22 1.43 15.86
C SER A 95 -9.98 1.43 14.98
N TYR A 96 -9.54 0.25 14.55
CA TYR A 96 -8.34 0.09 13.76
C TYR A 96 -8.58 -0.70 12.46
N ASN A 97 -8.06 -0.16 11.36
CA ASN A 97 -7.92 -0.87 10.10
C ASN A 97 -6.59 -1.64 10.10
N THR A 98 -6.68 -2.96 10.23
CA THR A 98 -5.53 -3.86 10.36
C THR A 98 -5.10 -4.44 9.01
N LEU A 99 -3.99 -5.22 8.99
CA LEU A 99 -3.53 -5.91 7.77
C LEU A 99 -4.51 -7.00 7.30
N GLU A 100 -5.30 -7.56 8.19
CA GLU A 100 -6.33 -8.55 7.88
C GLU A 100 -7.48 -7.93 7.08
N HIS A 101 -7.90 -6.71 7.43
CA HIS A 101 -8.86 -5.94 6.63
C HIS A 101 -8.29 -5.59 5.24
N LEU A 102 -7.00 -5.22 5.19
CA LEU A 102 -6.31 -4.94 3.93
C LEU A 102 -6.21 -6.19 3.06
N LEU A 103 -5.81 -7.34 3.63
CA LEU A 103 -5.72 -8.59 2.91
C LEU A 103 -7.10 -9.05 2.41
N LEU A 104 -8.15 -8.89 3.22
CA LEU A 104 -9.51 -9.18 2.80
C LEU A 104 -9.92 -8.30 1.59
N ALA A 105 -9.61 -7.00 1.60
CA ALA A 105 -9.86 -6.13 0.46
C ALA A 105 -9.04 -6.53 -0.79
N LEU A 106 -7.79 -7.00 -0.59
CA LEU A 106 -6.91 -7.48 -1.68
C LEU A 106 -7.44 -8.75 -2.35
N THR A 107 -8.30 -9.55 -1.70
CA THR A 107 -8.97 -10.69 -2.37
C THR A 107 -9.96 -10.28 -3.46
N GLU A 108 -10.23 -8.98 -3.62
CA GLU A 108 -11.07 -8.41 -4.69
C GLU A 108 -10.25 -7.53 -5.66
N ASP A 109 -8.97 -7.29 -5.39
CA ASP A 109 -8.06 -6.55 -6.25
C ASP A 109 -7.51 -7.45 -7.35
N ALA A 110 -7.74 -7.10 -8.62
CA ALA A 110 -7.38 -7.94 -9.75
C ALA A 110 -5.88 -8.27 -9.81
N ASP A 111 -5.01 -7.31 -9.49
CA ASP A 111 -3.54 -7.53 -9.51
C ASP A 111 -3.11 -8.45 -8.36
N ALA A 112 -3.70 -8.30 -7.17
CA ALA A 112 -3.42 -9.17 -6.03
C ALA A 112 -3.99 -10.58 -6.25
N VAL A 113 -5.22 -10.71 -6.77
CA VAL A 113 -5.85 -12.00 -7.08
C VAL A 113 -5.01 -12.78 -8.08
N ALA A 114 -4.51 -12.14 -9.14
CA ALA A 114 -3.64 -12.80 -10.11
C ALA A 114 -2.38 -13.41 -9.46
N VAL A 115 -1.80 -12.74 -8.46
CA VAL A 115 -0.64 -13.26 -7.70
C VAL A 115 -1.06 -14.40 -6.78
N LEU A 116 -2.17 -14.27 -6.06
CA LEU A 116 -2.71 -15.32 -5.19
C LEU A 116 -2.94 -16.62 -5.96
N GLU A 117 -3.67 -16.54 -7.07
CA GLU A 117 -3.94 -17.68 -7.95
C GLU A 117 -2.65 -18.24 -8.59
N GLY A 118 -1.72 -17.35 -8.98
CA GLY A 118 -0.41 -17.75 -9.49
C GLY A 118 0.41 -18.52 -8.48
N CYS A 119 0.21 -18.26 -7.18
CA CYS A 119 0.81 -18.96 -6.04
C CYS A 119 -0.05 -20.14 -5.53
N LYS A 120 -1.15 -20.51 -6.22
CA LYS A 120 -2.07 -21.60 -5.84
C LYS A 120 -2.79 -21.39 -4.51
N VAL A 121 -3.03 -20.16 -4.13
CA VAL A 121 -3.88 -19.81 -3.00
C VAL A 121 -5.34 -19.98 -3.41
N ASP A 122 -6.13 -20.65 -2.61
CA ASP A 122 -7.59 -20.65 -2.74
C ASP A 122 -8.12 -19.31 -2.21
N VAL A 123 -8.46 -18.41 -3.12
CA VAL A 123 -8.93 -17.06 -2.78
C VAL A 123 -10.27 -17.10 -2.03
N ALA A 124 -11.14 -18.05 -2.34
CA ALA A 124 -12.45 -18.18 -1.68
C ALA A 124 -12.29 -18.66 -0.24
N ASP A 125 -11.44 -19.65 -0.02
CA ASP A 125 -11.10 -20.15 1.30
C ASP A 125 -10.38 -19.09 2.15
N LEU A 126 -9.36 -18.43 1.58
CA LEU A 126 -8.67 -17.33 2.22
C LEU A 126 -9.65 -16.22 2.66
N ARG A 127 -10.59 -15.83 1.78
CA ARG A 127 -11.60 -14.83 2.07
C ARG A 127 -12.51 -15.25 3.24
N THR A 128 -12.93 -16.51 3.24
CA THR A 128 -13.78 -17.07 4.30
C THR A 128 -13.04 -17.08 5.64
N ALA A 129 -11.78 -17.54 5.65
CA ALA A 129 -10.95 -17.57 6.84
C ALA A 129 -10.69 -16.17 7.41
N LEU A 130 -10.35 -15.18 6.55
CA LEU A 130 -10.15 -13.80 6.94
C LEU A 130 -11.41 -13.15 7.51
N THR A 131 -12.56 -13.38 6.86
CA THR A 131 -13.84 -12.83 7.32
C THR A 131 -14.16 -13.35 8.71
N ARG A 132 -14.06 -14.68 8.91
CA ARG A 132 -14.26 -15.29 10.21
C ARG A 132 -13.31 -14.75 11.26
N TYR A 133 -12.02 -14.64 10.96
CA TYR A 133 -11.03 -14.10 11.89
C TYR A 133 -11.36 -12.65 12.30
N ILE A 134 -11.70 -11.81 11.33
CA ILE A 134 -12.05 -10.41 11.59
C ILE A 134 -13.31 -10.30 12.46
N ASP A 135 -14.30 -11.14 12.19
CA ASP A 135 -15.59 -11.11 12.89
C ASP A 135 -15.52 -11.75 14.30
N ASP A 136 -14.68 -12.77 14.50
CA ASP A 136 -14.63 -13.53 15.75
C ASP A 136 -13.48 -13.07 16.67
N GLU A 137 -12.30 -12.77 16.13
CA GLU A 137 -11.08 -12.54 16.93
C GLU A 137 -10.78 -11.04 17.13
N LEU A 138 -11.28 -10.17 16.26
CA LEU A 138 -11.03 -8.72 16.38
C LEU A 138 -12.13 -7.98 17.15
N LEU A 139 -12.96 -8.67 17.91
CA LEU A 139 -14.03 -8.08 18.73
C LEU A 139 -13.53 -7.01 19.72
N SER A 140 -12.28 -7.14 20.19
CA SER A 140 -11.66 -6.15 21.09
C SER A 140 -11.39 -4.80 20.41
N LEU A 141 -11.45 -4.72 19.08
CA LEU A 141 -11.28 -3.50 18.30
C LEU A 141 -12.57 -2.72 18.10
N VAL A 142 -13.72 -3.26 18.50
CA VAL A 142 -15.02 -2.60 18.36
C VAL A 142 -15.07 -1.40 19.27
N ALA A 143 -15.36 -0.20 18.72
CA ALA A 143 -15.56 1.03 19.44
C ALA A 143 -17.01 1.50 19.35
N GLU A 144 -17.47 2.24 20.35
CA GLU A 144 -18.83 2.80 20.34
C GLU A 144 -18.95 3.94 19.33
N GLU A 145 -17.90 4.76 19.17
CA GLU A 145 -17.83 5.89 18.23
C GLU A 145 -16.39 6.08 17.72
N GLY A 146 -16.24 6.53 16.46
CA GLY A 146 -14.97 6.94 15.89
C GLY A 146 -14.76 6.45 14.45
N GLU A 147 -13.86 7.12 13.76
CA GLU A 147 -13.36 6.67 12.45
C GLU A 147 -12.29 5.62 12.65
N SER A 148 -12.33 4.57 11.83
CA SER A 148 -11.31 3.52 11.84
C SER A 148 -9.95 4.07 11.38
N THR A 149 -8.90 3.84 12.18
CA THR A 149 -7.55 4.30 11.89
C THR A 149 -6.63 3.14 11.50
N PRO A 150 -5.85 3.21 10.40
CA PRO A 150 -4.88 2.16 10.07
C PRO A 150 -3.82 1.99 11.16
N THR A 151 -3.44 0.74 11.37
CA THR A 151 -2.38 0.38 12.32
C THR A 151 -0.99 0.79 11.81
N ALA A 152 0.00 0.82 12.70
CA ALA A 152 1.39 1.07 12.33
C ALA A 152 1.92 0.03 11.32
N SER A 153 1.52 -1.24 11.42
CA SER A 153 1.88 -2.29 10.47
C SER A 153 1.27 -2.04 9.08
N PHE A 154 0.02 -1.58 9.03
CA PHE A 154 -0.62 -1.16 7.77
C PHE A 154 0.22 -0.07 7.07
N HIS A 155 0.62 0.96 7.79
CA HIS A 155 1.47 2.03 7.25
C HIS A 155 2.81 1.50 6.73
N ARG A 156 3.49 0.65 7.50
CA ARG A 156 4.77 0.08 7.08
C ARG A 156 4.65 -0.74 5.80
N VAL A 157 3.57 -1.51 5.65
CA VAL A 157 3.31 -2.31 4.45
C VAL A 157 3.12 -1.42 3.23
N VAL A 158 2.25 -0.39 3.32
CA VAL A 158 2.00 0.55 2.22
C VAL A 158 3.29 1.29 1.84
N GLN A 159 4.02 1.82 2.83
CA GLN A 159 5.28 2.52 2.59
C GLN A 159 6.32 1.62 1.92
N ARG A 160 6.44 0.37 2.35
CA ARG A 160 7.36 -0.61 1.76
C ARG A 160 7.01 -0.94 0.31
N ALA A 161 5.72 -1.08 0.00
CA ALA A 161 5.26 -1.29 -1.38
C ALA A 161 5.63 -0.12 -2.29
N VAL A 162 5.49 1.13 -1.79
CA VAL A 162 5.92 2.34 -2.52
C VAL A 162 7.43 2.31 -2.78
N ILE A 163 8.24 2.05 -1.75
CA ILE A 163 9.70 1.98 -1.89
C ILE A 163 10.12 0.92 -2.90
N HIS A 164 9.50 -0.26 -2.86
CA HIS A 164 9.80 -1.35 -3.79
C HIS A 164 9.40 -0.99 -5.24
N ALA A 165 8.26 -0.36 -5.44
CA ALA A 165 7.83 0.08 -6.77
C ALA A 165 8.78 1.14 -7.35
N GLN A 166 9.23 2.09 -6.54
CA GLN A 166 10.22 3.10 -6.91
C GLN A 166 11.57 2.46 -7.26
N ALA A 167 12.08 1.57 -6.40
CA ALA A 167 13.35 0.88 -6.64
C ALA A 167 13.34 0.01 -7.90
N SER A 168 12.16 -0.51 -8.29
CA SER A 168 11.97 -1.31 -9.50
C SER A 168 11.72 -0.47 -10.76
N GLY A 169 11.78 0.86 -10.67
CA GLY A 169 11.50 1.78 -11.78
C GLY A 169 10.04 1.73 -12.25
N ARG A 170 9.13 1.15 -11.48
CA ARG A 170 7.71 1.10 -11.79
C ARG A 170 7.06 2.43 -11.44
N GLY A 171 6.34 3.02 -12.37
CA GLY A 171 5.66 4.31 -12.19
C GLY A 171 4.42 4.25 -11.31
N SER A 172 3.98 3.05 -10.90
CA SER A 172 2.76 2.86 -10.10
C SER A 172 2.90 1.70 -9.10
N VAL A 173 2.19 1.83 -7.97
CA VAL A 173 2.02 0.79 -6.96
C VAL A 173 0.68 0.10 -7.22
N THR A 174 0.67 -1.23 -7.23
CA THR A 174 -0.50 -2.09 -7.44
C THR A 174 -0.84 -2.89 -6.19
N GLY A 175 -2.01 -3.56 -6.18
CA GLY A 175 -2.38 -4.51 -5.12
C GLY A 175 -1.36 -5.64 -4.96
N ALA A 176 -0.75 -6.09 -6.06
CA ALA A 176 0.32 -7.08 -6.02
C ALA A 176 1.55 -6.61 -5.22
N ASN A 177 1.93 -5.33 -5.32
CA ASN A 177 3.03 -4.78 -4.53
C ASN A 177 2.70 -4.77 -3.02
N ILE A 178 1.46 -4.43 -2.67
CA ILE A 178 0.98 -4.48 -1.28
C ILE A 178 1.01 -5.91 -0.76
N LEU A 179 0.49 -6.87 -1.53
CA LEU A 179 0.47 -8.29 -1.16
C LEU A 179 1.87 -8.82 -0.83
N VAL A 180 2.87 -8.52 -1.68
CA VAL A 180 4.28 -8.89 -1.42
C VAL A 180 4.82 -8.20 -0.16
N ALA A 181 4.42 -6.96 0.09
CA ALA A 181 4.88 -6.20 1.25
C ALA A 181 4.33 -6.75 2.57
N ILE A 182 3.15 -7.39 2.59
CA ILE A 182 2.57 -8.04 3.79
C ILE A 182 3.52 -9.08 4.38
N PHE A 183 4.28 -9.82 3.59
CA PHE A 183 5.25 -10.80 4.07
C PHE A 183 6.40 -10.20 4.91
N SER A 184 6.51 -8.89 4.97
CA SER A 184 7.48 -8.23 5.84
C SER A 184 7.01 -8.11 7.29
N GLU A 185 5.71 -8.22 7.52
CA GLU A 185 5.08 -8.21 8.84
C GLU A 185 4.80 -9.67 9.26
N ARG A 186 5.86 -10.43 9.52
CA ARG A 186 5.81 -11.88 9.74
C ARG A 186 4.93 -12.31 10.92
N GLU A 187 4.76 -11.44 11.89
CA GLU A 187 3.95 -11.67 13.09
C GLU A 187 2.47 -11.32 12.90
N SER A 188 2.08 -10.80 11.73
CA SER A 188 0.68 -10.49 11.42
C SER A 188 -0.09 -11.77 11.04
N HIS A 189 -1.35 -11.84 11.45
CA HIS A 189 -2.24 -12.92 11.01
C HIS A 189 -2.46 -12.90 9.49
N ALA A 190 -2.42 -11.71 8.87
CA ALA A 190 -2.45 -11.60 7.41
C ALA A 190 -1.30 -12.37 6.74
N CYS A 191 -0.06 -12.27 7.26
CA CYS A 191 1.07 -13.06 6.77
C CYS A 191 0.89 -14.56 7.07
N LEU A 192 0.35 -14.90 8.24
CA LEU A 192 0.09 -16.28 8.64
C LEU A 192 -0.90 -16.96 7.69
N PHE A 193 -2.05 -16.33 7.39
CA PHE A 193 -3.05 -16.86 6.45
C PHE A 193 -2.47 -17.15 5.06
N LEU A 194 -1.62 -16.27 4.54
CA LEU A 194 -0.94 -16.51 3.26
C LEU A 194 0.03 -17.69 3.34
N THR A 195 0.74 -17.82 4.46
CA THR A 195 1.71 -18.89 4.68
C THR A 195 1.03 -20.25 4.88
N GLU A 196 -0.10 -20.29 5.57
CA GLU A 196 -0.93 -21.49 5.76
C GLU A 196 -1.50 -22.01 4.45
N GLN A 197 -1.82 -21.11 3.51
CA GLN A 197 -2.15 -21.46 2.12
C GLN A 197 -0.91 -21.88 1.31
N GLY A 198 0.24 -22.04 1.96
CA GLY A 198 1.49 -22.43 1.34
C GLY A 198 2.17 -21.34 0.51
N MET A 199 1.68 -20.11 0.48
CA MET A 199 2.28 -19.01 -0.27
C MET A 199 3.52 -18.48 0.44
N THR A 200 4.59 -18.25 -0.32
CA THR A 200 5.81 -17.59 0.18
C THR A 200 6.04 -16.26 -0.53
N ARG A 201 6.80 -15.38 0.14
CA ARG A 201 7.23 -14.13 -0.51
C ARG A 201 7.98 -14.38 -1.80
N TYR A 202 8.78 -15.45 -1.87
CA TYR A 202 9.54 -15.83 -3.06
C TYR A 202 8.58 -16.18 -4.21
N ASP A 203 7.57 -17.01 -3.97
CA ASP A 203 6.59 -17.39 -4.99
C ASP A 203 5.88 -16.16 -5.56
N ALA A 204 5.45 -15.25 -4.67
CA ALA A 204 4.79 -14.00 -5.06
C ALA A 204 5.67 -13.11 -5.94
N VAL A 205 6.92 -12.90 -5.55
CA VAL A 205 7.88 -12.09 -6.32
C VAL A 205 8.20 -12.75 -7.65
N ASN A 206 8.40 -14.07 -7.68
CA ASN A 206 8.70 -14.83 -8.87
C ASN A 206 7.57 -14.76 -9.90
N PHE A 207 6.32 -14.90 -9.43
CA PHE A 207 5.16 -14.71 -10.30
C PHE A 207 5.07 -13.26 -10.81
N MET A 208 5.25 -12.26 -9.94
CA MET A 208 5.13 -10.84 -10.29
C MET A 208 6.18 -10.37 -11.30
N VAL A 209 7.40 -10.91 -11.24
CA VAL A 209 8.52 -10.49 -12.08
C VAL A 209 8.62 -11.32 -13.35
N HIS A 210 8.40 -12.62 -13.25
CA HIS A 210 8.65 -13.58 -14.32
C HIS A 210 7.38 -14.27 -14.85
N GLY A 211 6.23 -14.06 -14.23
CA GLY A 211 4.99 -14.77 -14.58
C GLY A 211 5.02 -16.26 -14.24
N ILE A 212 6.03 -16.73 -13.48
CA ILE A 212 6.21 -18.14 -13.15
C ILE A 212 5.23 -18.51 -12.05
N ARG A 213 4.26 -19.37 -12.37
CA ARG A 213 3.32 -19.94 -11.42
C ARG A 213 4.02 -20.92 -10.51
N LYS A 214 3.57 -20.98 -9.26
CA LYS A 214 4.02 -22.00 -8.32
C LYS A 214 3.71 -23.40 -8.89
N SER A 215 4.73 -24.25 -9.05
CA SER A 215 4.55 -25.65 -9.42
C SER A 215 4.04 -26.45 -8.23
N ASP A 216 3.27 -27.55 -8.51
CA ASP A 216 3.06 -28.55 -7.48
C ASP A 216 4.43 -29.12 -7.15
N ALA A 217 4.91 -28.86 -5.94
CA ALA A 217 6.05 -29.62 -5.45
C ALA A 217 5.63 -31.10 -5.46
N ALA A 218 6.36 -31.91 -6.21
CA ALA A 218 6.16 -33.34 -6.16
C ALA A 218 6.22 -33.77 -4.68
N ALA A 219 5.17 -34.39 -4.22
CA ALA A 219 5.05 -34.95 -2.90
C ALA A 219 6.10 -36.06 -2.71
#